data_fcdf15b0175a28d50bdd4cf26ce9c33f
#
_entry.id   fcdf15b0175a28d50bdd4cf26ce9c33f
#
_cell.length_a   1.000
_cell.length_b   1.000
_cell.length_c   1.000
_cell.angle_alpha   90.00
_cell.angle_beta   90.00
_cell.angle_gamma   90.00
#
_symmetry.space_group_name_H-M   'P 1'
#
loop_
_entity.id
_entity.type
_entity.pdbx_description
1 polymer ?
#
loop_
_entity_poly.entity_id
_entity_poly.type
_entity_poly.pdbx_seq_one_letter_code
_entity_poly.pdbx_strand_id
1 'polypeptide(L)'
;NIIDEIIDRFGDMPGELENLIDIARIKYLAKELKISKIASKKTAVLITFAENQFSYDITKLVKEYGNRLKFSAGIKPMITLEIGTNNEMKILNDVTEFLKTLDKMKIN
;
A
#
# COMPACT_ATOMS: atom_id res chain seq x y z
N ASN A 1 -6.76 -3.68 13.54
CA ASN A 1 -6.84 -3.93 12.11
C ASN A 1 -6.11 -2.84 11.38
N ILE A 2 -5.31 -3.23 10.46
CA ILE A 2 -4.33 -2.36 9.85
C ILE A 2 -4.88 -1.48 8.76
N ILE A 3 -5.91 -1.97 8.11
CA ILE A 3 -6.68 -1.13 7.21
C ILE A 3 -7.35 -0.02 8.02
N ASP A 4 -7.69 -0.30 9.27
CA ASP A 4 -8.29 0.70 10.15
C ASP A 4 -7.35 1.87 10.43
N GLU A 5 -6.03 1.65 10.41
CA GLU A 5 -5.09 2.75 10.55
C GLU A 5 -5.22 3.76 9.43
N ILE A 6 -5.40 3.30 8.21
CA ILE A 6 -5.63 4.20 7.08
C ILE A 6 -6.98 4.88 7.22
N ILE A 7 -8.01 4.13 7.58
CA ILE A 7 -9.35 4.66 7.76
C ILE A 7 -9.35 5.73 8.86
N ASP A 8 -8.73 5.45 9.99
CA ASP A 8 -8.66 6.40 11.10
C ASP A 8 -7.91 7.67 10.68
N ARG A 9 -6.84 7.50 9.92
CA ARG A 9 -6.04 8.62 9.47
C ARG A 9 -6.79 9.51 8.48
N PHE A 10 -7.58 8.91 7.60
CA PHE A 10 -8.30 9.63 6.56
C PHE A 10 -9.78 9.79 6.86
N GLY A 11 -10.26 9.19 7.95
CA GLY A 11 -11.68 9.18 8.28
C GLY A 11 -12.24 10.52 8.66
N ASP A 12 -11.39 11.44 9.08
CA ASP A 12 -11.81 12.80 9.46
C ASP A 12 -11.87 13.74 8.27
N MET A 13 -11.53 13.26 7.10
CA MET A 13 -11.62 14.08 5.90
C MET A 13 -13.08 14.40 5.63
N PRO A 14 -13.38 15.64 5.24
CA PRO A 14 -14.77 16.01 4.92
C PRO A 14 -15.32 15.00 3.92
N GLY A 15 -16.45 14.40 4.29
CA GLY A 15 -17.03 13.21 3.68
C GLY A 15 -17.14 13.22 2.17
N GLU A 16 -16.04 13.14 1.52
CA GLU A 16 -16.01 12.99 0.08
C GLU A 16 -16.21 11.52 -0.24
N LEU A 17 -17.22 11.25 -1.00
CA LEU A 17 -17.60 9.89 -1.39
C LEU A 17 -16.44 9.17 -2.08
N GLU A 18 -15.66 9.91 -2.86
CA GLU A 18 -14.51 9.34 -3.56
C GLU A 18 -13.50 8.71 -2.61
N ASN A 19 -13.24 9.37 -1.47
CA ASN A 19 -12.30 8.84 -0.48
C ASN A 19 -12.80 7.53 0.11
N LEU A 20 -14.09 7.42 0.35
CA LEU A 20 -14.69 6.19 0.88
C LEU A 20 -14.55 5.05 -0.13
N ILE A 21 -14.74 5.34 -1.41
CA ILE A 21 -14.58 4.35 -2.47
C ILE A 21 -13.14 3.88 -2.54
N ASP A 22 -12.18 4.81 -2.47
CA ASP A 22 -10.76 4.48 -2.51
C ASP A 22 -10.34 3.64 -1.30
N ILE A 23 -10.83 3.97 -0.12
CA ILE A 23 -10.54 3.20 1.09
C ILE A 23 -11.09 1.78 0.96
N ALA A 24 -12.31 1.64 0.48
CA ALA A 24 -12.91 0.32 0.28
C ALA A 24 -12.12 -0.51 -0.73
N ARG A 25 -11.65 0.12 -1.80
CA ARG A 25 -10.84 -0.55 -2.81
C ARG A 25 -9.51 -1.00 -2.23
N ILE A 26 -8.88 -0.15 -1.42
CA ILE A 26 -7.63 -0.50 -0.75
C ILE A 26 -7.84 -1.69 0.19
N LYS A 27 -8.92 -1.72 0.95
CA LYS A 27 -9.24 -2.85 1.83
C LYS A 27 -9.36 -4.15 1.04
N TYR A 28 -10.09 -4.11 -0.06
CA TYR A 28 -10.28 -5.28 -0.90
C TYR A 28 -8.95 -5.78 -1.47
N LEU A 29 -8.17 -4.88 -2.06
CA LEU A 29 -6.89 -5.25 -2.66
C LEU A 29 -5.90 -5.76 -1.61
N ALA A 30 -5.85 -5.13 -0.45
CA ALA A 30 -4.97 -5.56 0.62
C ALA A 30 -5.28 -6.99 1.05
N LYS A 31 -6.54 -7.32 1.17
CA LYS A 31 -6.96 -8.67 1.53
C LYS A 31 -6.53 -9.68 0.47
N GLU A 32 -6.75 -9.36 -0.80
CA GLU A 32 -6.38 -10.23 -1.91
C GLU A 32 -4.87 -10.42 -2.01
N LEU A 33 -4.11 -9.40 -1.66
CA LEU A 33 -2.65 -9.40 -1.78
C LEU A 33 -1.94 -9.91 -0.54
N LYS A 34 -2.67 -10.36 0.47
CA LYS A 34 -2.11 -10.88 1.72
C LYS A 34 -1.30 -9.83 2.47
N ILE A 35 -1.75 -8.60 2.42
CA ILE A 35 -1.15 -7.50 3.15
C ILE A 35 -1.74 -7.47 4.57
N SER A 36 -0.88 -7.45 5.57
CA SER A 36 -1.31 -7.43 6.97
C SER A 36 -1.38 -6.02 7.54
N LYS A 37 -0.59 -5.10 6.99
CA LYS A 37 -0.55 -3.73 7.50
C LYS A 37 -0.20 -2.74 6.41
N ILE A 38 -0.94 -1.62 6.38
CA ILE A 38 -0.60 -0.46 5.57
C ILE A 38 -0.64 0.75 6.49
N ALA A 39 0.46 1.48 6.57
CA ALA A 39 0.53 2.67 7.40
C ALA A 39 1.27 3.76 6.65
N SER A 40 0.90 5.01 6.88
CA SER A 40 1.64 6.13 6.30
C SER A 40 2.53 6.74 7.36
N LYS A 41 3.73 7.15 6.96
CA LYS A 41 4.68 7.79 7.85
C LYS A 41 5.37 8.91 7.08
N LYS A 42 5.12 10.16 7.48
CA LYS A 42 5.62 11.33 6.77
C LYS A 42 5.14 11.31 5.30
N THR A 43 6.07 11.18 4.36
CA THR A 43 5.76 11.17 2.93
C THR A 43 5.81 9.78 2.32
N ALA A 44 5.90 8.74 3.15
CA ALA A 44 6.03 7.37 2.68
C ALA A 44 4.90 6.49 3.21
N VAL A 45 4.67 5.38 2.53
CA VAL A 45 3.70 4.37 2.94
C VAL A 45 4.44 3.07 3.23
N LEU A 46 4.15 2.49 4.38
CA LEU A 46 4.75 1.21 4.80
C LEU A 46 3.72 0.11 4.61
N ILE A 47 4.06 -0.86 3.77
CA ILE A 47 3.17 -1.98 3.45
C ILE A 47 3.80 -3.26 3.99
N THR A 48 3.17 -3.86 4.99
CA THR A 48 3.66 -5.10 5.61
C THR A 48 2.80 -6.26 5.13
N PHE A 49 3.45 -7.32 4.66
CA PHE A 49 2.75 -8.51 4.19
C PHE A 49 2.58 -9.49 5.33
N ALA A 50 1.62 -10.39 5.19
CA ALA A 50 1.41 -11.46 6.15
C ALA A 50 2.63 -12.38 6.15
N GLU A 51 2.83 -13.06 7.26
CA GLU A 51 4.00 -13.91 7.47
C GLU A 51 4.15 -14.91 6.32
N ASN A 52 5.33 -14.90 5.68
CA ASN A 52 5.68 -15.80 4.57
C ASN A 52 4.73 -15.74 3.36
N GLN A 53 4.07 -14.61 3.16
CA GLN A 53 3.08 -14.47 2.08
C GLN A 53 3.52 -13.55 0.94
N PHE A 54 4.81 -13.24 0.85
CA PHE A 54 5.27 -12.39 -0.25
C PHE A 54 5.57 -13.23 -1.49
N SER A 55 4.78 -13.05 -2.55
CA SER A 55 4.90 -13.81 -3.80
C SER A 55 4.81 -12.87 -4.99
N TYR A 56 5.68 -11.89 -5.04
CA TYR A 56 5.67 -10.86 -6.08
C TYR A 56 7.05 -10.70 -6.70
N ASP A 57 7.08 -10.27 -7.96
CA ASP A 57 8.33 -10.03 -8.67
C ASP A 57 8.92 -8.69 -8.27
N ILE A 58 9.80 -8.72 -7.27
CA ILE A 58 10.39 -7.49 -6.73
C ILE A 58 11.29 -6.79 -7.77
N THR A 59 11.90 -7.55 -8.66
CA THR A 59 12.74 -6.96 -9.71
C THR A 59 11.92 -6.06 -10.63
N LYS A 60 10.74 -6.52 -11.03
CA LYS A 60 9.84 -5.71 -11.86
C LYS A 60 9.31 -4.50 -11.09
N LEU A 61 9.01 -4.68 -9.82
CA LEU A 61 8.55 -3.58 -8.98
C LEU A 61 9.62 -2.49 -8.85
N VAL A 62 10.87 -2.89 -8.65
CA VAL A 62 11.97 -1.94 -8.56
C VAL A 62 12.16 -1.20 -9.88
N LYS A 63 12.00 -1.88 -11.01
CA LYS A 63 12.08 -1.22 -12.32
C LYS A 63 10.97 -0.18 -12.49
N GLU A 64 9.77 -0.49 -12.01
CA GLU A 64 8.62 0.39 -12.15
C GLU A 64 8.74 1.62 -11.26
N TYR A 65 9.18 1.44 -10.02
CA TYR A 65 9.18 2.51 -9.02
C TYR A 65 10.55 3.09 -8.72
N GLY A 66 11.61 2.39 -9.08
CA GLY A 66 12.98 2.86 -8.88
C GLY A 66 13.28 3.15 -7.41
N ASN A 67 13.86 4.30 -7.16
CA ASN A 67 14.27 4.69 -5.80
C ASN A 67 13.10 4.95 -4.86
N ARG A 68 11.89 5.02 -5.38
CA ARG A 68 10.69 5.22 -4.54
C ARG A 68 10.33 3.99 -3.75
N LEU A 69 10.83 2.82 -4.14
CA LEU A 69 10.47 1.56 -3.51
C LEU A 69 11.66 0.97 -2.77
N LYS A 70 11.44 0.61 -1.52
CA LYS A 70 12.43 -0.11 -0.71
C LYS A 70 11.78 -1.39 -0.21
N PHE A 71 12.52 -2.48 -0.28
CA PHE A 71 12.03 -3.78 0.14
C PHE A 71 12.85 -4.29 1.32
N SER A 72 12.16 -4.76 2.34
CA SER A 72 12.78 -5.41 3.49
C SER A 72 12.29 -6.84 3.57
N ALA A 73 13.21 -7.79 3.38
CA ALA A 73 12.89 -9.19 3.48
C ALA A 73 12.85 -9.62 4.95
N GLY A 74 12.16 -10.72 5.23
CA GLY A 74 12.06 -11.24 6.58
C GLY A 74 10.82 -12.11 6.71
N ILE A 75 10.52 -12.49 7.94
CA ILE A 75 9.33 -13.30 8.22
C ILE A 75 8.07 -12.54 7.80
N LYS A 76 8.04 -11.23 8.07
CA LYS A 76 6.99 -10.34 7.61
C LYS A 76 7.60 -9.36 6.61
N PRO A 77 7.58 -9.68 5.31
CA PRO A 77 8.16 -8.79 4.30
C PRO A 77 7.47 -7.44 4.30
N MET A 78 8.25 -6.39 4.03
CA MET A 78 7.73 -5.03 4.05
C MET A 78 8.21 -4.27 2.83
N ILE A 79 7.32 -3.47 2.26
CA ILE A 79 7.67 -2.53 1.20
C ILE A 79 7.46 -1.12 1.74
N THR A 80 8.44 -0.24 1.53
CA THR A 80 8.29 1.19 1.81
C THR A 80 8.18 1.90 0.47
N LEU A 81 7.07 2.58 0.26
CA LEU A 81 6.82 3.32 -0.97
C LEU A 81 6.87 4.82 -0.68
N GLU A 82 7.82 5.51 -1.30
CA GLU A 82 7.94 6.95 -1.14
C GLU A 82 6.96 7.65 -2.08
N ILE A 83 6.07 8.45 -1.51
CA ILE A 83 5.08 9.21 -2.27
C ILE A 83 5.59 10.61 -2.61
N GLY A 84 6.41 11.19 -1.73
CA GLY A 84 6.98 12.51 -1.93
C GLY A 84 6.11 13.66 -1.45
N THR A 85 5.01 13.35 -0.79
CA THR A 85 4.10 14.36 -0.25
C THR A 85 3.32 13.77 0.92
N ASN A 86 2.81 14.63 1.78
CA ASN A 86 1.90 14.22 2.85
C ASN A 86 0.44 14.53 2.50
N ASN A 87 0.17 14.87 1.26
CA ASN A 87 -1.19 15.11 0.80
C ASN A 87 -1.97 13.81 0.80
N GLU A 88 -3.06 13.75 1.56
CA GLU A 88 -3.79 12.52 1.81
C GLU A 88 -4.43 11.94 0.55
N MET A 89 -4.96 12.79 -0.32
CA MET A 89 -5.56 12.34 -1.57
C MET A 89 -4.51 11.71 -2.49
N LYS A 90 -3.34 12.32 -2.55
CA LYS A 90 -2.24 11.80 -3.36
C LYS A 90 -1.77 10.45 -2.81
N ILE A 91 -1.68 10.32 -1.49
CA ILE A 91 -1.28 9.07 -0.86
C ILE A 91 -2.30 7.97 -1.16
N LEU A 92 -3.59 8.24 -1.00
CA LEU A 92 -4.63 7.27 -1.31
C LEU A 92 -4.57 6.82 -2.77
N ASN A 93 -4.40 7.77 -3.67
CA ASN A 93 -4.32 7.50 -5.10
C ASN A 93 -3.12 6.62 -5.43
N ASP A 94 -1.95 7.00 -4.92
CA ASP A 94 -0.72 6.25 -5.21
C ASP A 94 -0.74 4.86 -4.58
N VAL A 95 -1.30 4.71 -3.38
CA VAL A 95 -1.44 3.40 -2.76
C VAL A 95 -2.36 2.51 -3.59
N THR A 96 -3.49 3.05 -4.04
CA THR A 96 -4.42 2.28 -4.88
C THR A 96 -3.73 1.80 -6.15
N GLU A 97 -3.02 2.70 -6.83
CA GLU A 97 -2.31 2.35 -8.06
C GLU A 97 -1.20 1.33 -7.81
N PHE A 98 -0.48 1.49 -6.69
CA PHE A 98 0.57 0.54 -6.33
C PHE A 98 0.00 -0.86 -6.08
N LEU A 99 -1.11 -0.95 -5.36
CA LEU A 99 -1.73 -2.24 -5.08
C LEU A 99 -2.23 -2.91 -6.35
N LYS A 100 -2.76 -2.16 -7.31
CA LYS A 100 -3.15 -2.69 -8.62
C LYS A 100 -1.94 -3.22 -9.38
N THR A 101 -0.84 -2.48 -9.35
CA THR A 101 0.40 -2.89 -10.00
C THR A 101 0.94 -4.16 -9.34
N LEU A 102 0.92 -4.21 -8.02
CA LEU A 102 1.38 -5.37 -7.26
C LEU A 102 0.59 -6.63 -7.62
N ASP A 103 -0.71 -6.48 -7.80
CA ASP A 103 -1.57 -7.59 -8.21
C ASP A 103 -1.13 -8.18 -9.54
N LYS A 104 -0.65 -7.36 -10.46
CA LYS A 104 -0.14 -7.79 -11.76
C LYS A 104 1.22 -8.45 -11.67
N MET A 105 1.93 -8.28 -10.56
CA MET A 105 3.28 -8.80 -10.37
C MET A 105 3.33 -10.10 -9.58
N LYS A 106 2.18 -10.72 -9.34
CA LYS A 106 2.12 -11.98 -8.61
C LYS A 106 2.89 -13.08 -9.33
N ILE A 107 3.66 -13.83 -8.55
CA ILE A 107 4.36 -15.02 -9.02
C ILE A 107 3.55 -16.23 -8.55
N ASN A 108 3.12 -17.06 -9.48
CA ASN A 108 2.37 -18.27 -9.14
C ASN A 108 3.25 -19.50 -9.21
#